data_d982f84e582089d85ea9f7cab558175f
#
_entry.id   d982f84e582089d85ea9f7cab558175f
#
_cell.length_a   1.000
_cell.length_b   1.000
_cell.length_c   1.000
_cell.angle_alpha   90.00
_cell.angle_beta   90.00
_cell.angle_gamma   90.00
#
_symmetry.space_group_name_H-M   'P 1'
#
loop_
_entity.id
_entity.type
_entity.pdbx_description
1 polymer ?
#
loop_
_entity_poly.entity_id
_entity_poly.type
_entity_poly.pdbx_seq_one_letter_code
_entity_poly.pdbx_strand_id
1 'polypeptide(L)'
;MNASGSSPSRDPTPRGGSERIALVWTWRLVVTGLLALTLLATSRAAETNMRAGLTIWPEPRSVPEVRFVDGEGQPHTLADFKGKVVLLNLWATWCVPCRKEMPTLDRLQAQLGGPDFQVMALSIDLDGLPVVRDFYKEVGIQHLGIYIDESASAISSLGAFGLPATLLLDRQGRELGRKLGEATWDSPEVVAYLKEVIASSRGQ
;
A
#
# COMPACT_ATOMS: atom_id res chain seq x y z
N MET A 1 7.97 -34.31 102.49
CA MET A 1 7.75 -32.88 102.23
C MET A 1 8.09 -32.61 100.79
N ASN A 2 7.15 -32.11 100.07
CA ASN A 2 7.06 -31.84 98.63
C ASN A 2 8.22 -31.07 98.00
N ALA A 3 8.56 -31.41 96.78
CA ALA A 3 8.91 -30.45 95.77
C ALA A 3 8.61 -30.99 94.38
N SER A 4 7.64 -30.41 93.76
CA SER A 4 7.20 -30.63 92.39
C SER A 4 8.20 -30.04 91.41
N GLY A 5 8.60 -30.83 90.42
CA GLY A 5 9.38 -30.34 89.29
C GLY A 5 8.51 -30.31 88.03
N SER A 6 8.22 -29.19 87.56
CA SER A 6 7.50 -28.94 86.28
C SER A 6 8.48 -28.88 85.08
N SER A 7 8.26 -29.73 84.12
CA SER A 7 8.96 -29.67 82.82
C SER A 7 8.38 -28.57 81.87
N PRO A 8 9.20 -27.89 81.11
CA PRO A 8 8.69 -27.00 80.10
C PRO A 8 8.37 -27.70 78.80
N SER A 9 7.19 -27.40 78.23
CA SER A 9 6.69 -27.86 76.95
C SER A 9 7.48 -27.16 75.79
N ARG A 10 7.90 -27.98 74.85
CA ARG A 10 8.49 -27.49 73.58
C ARG A 10 7.38 -27.22 72.58
N ASP A 11 7.25 -25.97 72.20
CA ASP A 11 6.43 -25.55 71.05
C ASP A 11 7.06 -26.00 69.74
N PRO A 12 6.30 -26.50 68.75
CA PRO A 12 6.79 -26.77 67.43
C PRO A 12 6.72 -25.50 66.57
N THR A 13 7.85 -24.99 66.11
CA THR A 13 7.95 -23.91 65.15
C THR A 13 7.42 -24.37 63.81
N PRO A 14 6.54 -23.61 63.09
CA PRO A 14 6.11 -23.92 61.73
C PRO A 14 7.21 -23.55 60.71
N ARG A 15 7.92 -24.57 60.21
CA ARG A 15 8.76 -24.44 59.02
C ARG A 15 7.86 -24.66 57.78
N GLY A 16 7.58 -23.61 56.98
CA GLY A 16 6.81 -23.83 55.76
C GLY A 16 6.34 -22.53 55.03
N GLY A 17 6.98 -21.38 55.20
CA GLY A 17 6.50 -20.16 54.60
C GLY A 17 7.31 -19.56 53.45
N SER A 18 8.57 -19.93 53.29
CA SER A 18 9.49 -19.23 52.34
C SER A 18 9.48 -19.79 50.93
N GLU A 19 9.21 -21.08 50.74
CA GLU A 19 9.26 -21.66 49.38
C GLU A 19 8.06 -21.32 48.49
N ARG A 20 6.87 -21.15 49.10
CA ARG A 20 5.67 -20.77 48.32
C ARG A 20 5.70 -19.32 47.82
N ILE A 21 6.37 -18.44 48.52
CA ILE A 21 6.50 -17.05 48.15
C ILE A 21 7.47 -16.89 46.95
N ALA A 22 8.57 -17.64 46.93
CA ALA A 22 9.54 -17.60 45.82
C ALA A 22 8.92 -18.09 44.49
N LEU A 23 8.07 -19.14 44.52
CA LEU A 23 7.44 -19.67 43.29
C LEU A 23 6.42 -18.67 42.68
N VAL A 24 5.69 -17.95 43.52
CA VAL A 24 4.71 -16.96 43.04
C VAL A 24 5.39 -15.72 42.38
N TRP A 25 6.55 -15.35 42.92
CA TRP A 25 7.31 -14.22 42.36
C TRP A 25 7.97 -14.57 41.02
N THR A 26 8.53 -15.75 40.87
CA THR A 26 9.13 -16.21 39.61
C THR A 26 8.08 -16.38 38.51
N TRP A 27 6.88 -16.86 38.82
CA TRP A 27 5.82 -17.00 37.81
C TRP A 27 5.24 -15.64 37.39
N ARG A 28 5.15 -14.68 38.31
CA ARG A 28 4.73 -13.30 37.97
C ARG A 28 5.73 -12.63 37.02
N LEU A 29 7.03 -12.81 37.22
CA LEU A 29 8.06 -12.24 36.33
C LEU A 29 8.07 -12.90 34.96
N VAL A 30 7.83 -14.20 34.86
CA VAL A 30 7.74 -14.92 33.58
C VAL A 30 6.48 -14.51 32.80
N VAL A 31 5.33 -14.39 33.46
CA VAL A 31 4.08 -13.99 32.82
C VAL A 31 4.12 -12.54 32.36
N THR A 32 4.68 -11.63 33.17
CA THR A 32 4.86 -10.21 32.73
C THR A 32 5.88 -10.06 31.62
N GLY A 33 6.94 -10.87 31.60
CA GLY A 33 7.93 -10.91 30.52
C GLY A 33 7.34 -11.43 29.20
N LEU A 34 6.52 -12.48 29.25
CA LEU A 34 5.82 -13.04 28.07
C LEU A 34 4.75 -12.08 27.54
N LEU A 35 3.98 -11.39 28.40
CA LEU A 35 3.02 -10.35 27.98
C LEU A 35 3.70 -9.14 27.34
N ALA A 36 4.85 -8.70 27.87
CA ALA A 36 5.62 -7.61 27.26
C ALA A 36 6.19 -7.99 25.91
N LEU A 37 6.64 -9.24 25.72
CA LEU A 37 7.17 -9.73 24.45
C LEU A 37 6.08 -9.86 23.38
N THR A 38 4.86 -10.24 23.76
CA THR A 38 3.71 -10.31 22.83
C THR A 38 3.20 -8.92 22.43
N LEU A 39 3.25 -7.94 23.34
CA LEU A 39 2.88 -6.54 23.04
C LEU A 39 3.89 -5.85 22.10
N LEU A 40 5.18 -6.18 22.19
CA LEU A 40 6.21 -5.68 21.28
C LEU A 40 6.11 -6.29 19.85
N ALA A 41 5.60 -7.51 19.72
CA ALA A 41 5.40 -8.16 18.43
C ALA A 41 4.20 -7.58 17.65
N THR A 42 3.19 -7.06 18.33
CA THR A 42 1.98 -6.52 17.70
C THR A 42 2.11 -5.07 17.23
N SER A 43 3.08 -4.31 17.72
CA SER A 43 3.28 -2.91 17.31
C SER A 43 4.00 -2.75 15.96
N ARG A 44 4.49 -3.83 15.36
CA ARG A 44 5.21 -3.80 14.08
C ARG A 44 4.32 -3.78 12.83
N ALA A 45 3.00 -3.90 13.01
CA ALA A 45 2.03 -4.06 11.90
C ALA A 45 1.45 -2.75 11.34
N ALA A 46 1.88 -1.57 11.81
CA ALA A 46 1.31 -0.28 11.40
C ALA A 46 2.34 0.70 10.79
N GLU A 47 3.52 0.23 10.40
CA GLU A 47 4.40 1.07 9.59
C GLU A 47 3.79 1.16 8.18
N THR A 48 3.21 2.32 7.87
CA THR A 48 2.83 2.71 6.52
C THR A 48 4.10 2.65 5.67
N ASN A 49 4.22 1.61 4.85
CA ASN A 49 5.41 1.40 4.03
C ASN A 49 5.34 2.37 2.84
N MET A 50 5.83 3.60 3.04
CA MET A 50 5.93 4.61 1.99
C MET A 50 7.18 4.33 1.16
N ARG A 51 7.00 4.13 -0.16
CA ARG A 51 8.11 4.00 -1.12
C ARG A 51 7.86 4.87 -2.33
N ALA A 52 8.83 5.70 -2.67
CA ALA A 52 8.76 6.61 -3.81
C ALA A 52 7.46 7.45 -3.82
N GLY A 53 6.98 7.86 -2.64
CA GLY A 53 5.76 8.62 -2.46
C GLY A 53 4.45 7.81 -2.56
N LEU A 54 4.51 6.51 -2.80
CA LEU A 54 3.35 5.61 -2.77
C LEU A 54 3.17 4.98 -1.38
N THR A 55 1.92 4.85 -0.94
CA THR A 55 1.54 3.99 0.19
C THR A 55 1.47 2.57 -0.31
N ILE A 56 2.36 1.69 0.14
CA ILE A 56 2.44 0.29 -0.29
C ILE A 56 1.67 -0.60 0.68
N TRP A 57 0.86 -1.51 0.13
CA TRP A 57 0.08 -2.46 0.92
C TRP A 57 0.96 -3.63 1.38
N PRO A 58 0.74 -4.17 2.59
CA PRO A 58 1.41 -5.38 3.05
C PRO A 58 1.16 -6.59 2.13
N GLU A 59 -0.05 -6.67 1.57
CA GLU A 59 -0.48 -7.69 0.62
C GLU A 59 -1.16 -7.04 -0.59
N PRO A 60 -0.94 -7.55 -1.82
CA PRO A 60 -1.61 -7.04 -3.02
C PRO A 60 -3.13 -7.17 -2.91
N ARG A 61 -3.87 -6.12 -3.29
CA ARG A 61 -5.33 -6.04 -3.18
C ARG A 61 -5.99 -6.28 -4.53
N SER A 62 -7.12 -6.98 -4.56
CA SER A 62 -7.93 -7.09 -5.78
C SER A 62 -8.50 -5.73 -6.18
N VAL A 63 -8.49 -5.49 -7.48
CA VAL A 63 -9.03 -4.27 -8.09
C VAL A 63 -10.33 -4.62 -8.79
N PRO A 64 -11.42 -3.87 -8.57
CA PRO A 64 -12.67 -4.04 -9.31
C PRO A 64 -12.48 -3.87 -10.81
N GLU A 65 -13.39 -4.44 -11.60
CA GLU A 65 -13.41 -4.22 -13.05
C GLU A 65 -13.73 -2.75 -13.34
N VAL A 66 -12.90 -2.14 -14.18
CA VAL A 66 -13.11 -0.79 -14.73
C VAL A 66 -13.17 -0.90 -16.24
N ARG A 67 -14.18 -0.27 -16.83
CA ARG A 67 -14.40 -0.23 -18.28
C ARG A 67 -14.10 1.15 -18.81
N PHE A 68 -13.41 1.22 -19.93
CA PHE A 68 -12.99 2.46 -20.57
C PHE A 68 -12.79 2.23 -22.07
N VAL A 69 -12.56 3.29 -22.81
CA VAL A 69 -12.18 3.22 -24.22
C VAL A 69 -10.79 3.77 -24.45
N ASP A 70 -10.14 3.30 -25.51
CA ASP A 70 -8.85 3.87 -25.95
C ASP A 70 -9.05 5.08 -26.88
N GLY A 71 -7.92 5.60 -27.40
CA GLY A 71 -7.92 6.73 -28.33
C GLY A 71 -8.64 6.48 -29.65
N GLU A 72 -8.87 5.24 -30.03
CA GLU A 72 -9.60 4.81 -31.21
C GLU A 72 -11.07 4.48 -30.91
N GLY A 73 -11.48 4.61 -29.63
CA GLY A 73 -12.84 4.32 -29.18
C GLY A 73 -13.10 2.83 -28.95
N GLN A 74 -12.04 1.99 -28.91
CA GLN A 74 -12.20 0.57 -28.65
C GLN A 74 -12.39 0.32 -27.14
N PRO A 75 -13.34 -0.56 -26.76
CA PRO A 75 -13.59 -0.88 -25.35
C PRO A 75 -12.48 -1.75 -24.76
N HIS A 76 -12.09 -1.40 -23.54
CA HIS A 76 -11.09 -2.09 -22.73
C HIS A 76 -11.51 -2.26 -21.29
N THR A 77 -10.80 -3.15 -20.62
CA THR A 77 -10.82 -3.30 -19.16
C THR A 77 -9.40 -3.37 -18.63
N LEU A 78 -9.21 -3.25 -17.31
CA LEU A 78 -7.87 -3.44 -16.69
C LEU A 78 -7.32 -4.86 -16.92
N ALA A 79 -8.19 -5.85 -17.19
CA ALA A 79 -7.76 -7.22 -17.45
C ALA A 79 -6.95 -7.37 -18.75
N ASP A 80 -7.14 -6.48 -19.72
CA ASP A 80 -6.43 -6.50 -21.01
C ASP A 80 -4.94 -6.13 -20.86
N PHE A 81 -4.57 -5.57 -19.69
CA PHE A 81 -3.20 -5.15 -19.36
C PHE A 81 -2.46 -6.13 -18.43
N LYS A 82 -3.09 -7.28 -18.12
CA LYS A 82 -2.41 -8.34 -17.36
C LYS A 82 -1.14 -8.80 -18.07
N GLY A 83 -0.16 -9.19 -17.28
CA GLY A 83 1.19 -9.51 -17.77
C GLY A 83 2.16 -8.33 -17.66
N LYS A 84 1.67 -7.09 -17.50
CA LYS A 84 2.48 -5.89 -17.26
C LYS A 84 2.28 -5.37 -15.85
N VAL A 85 3.29 -4.72 -15.32
CA VAL A 85 3.14 -3.78 -14.21
C VAL A 85 2.51 -2.50 -14.76
N VAL A 86 1.43 -2.03 -14.16
CA VAL A 86 0.70 -0.85 -14.63
C VAL A 86 0.73 0.25 -13.59
N LEU A 87 1.15 1.46 -13.98
CA LEU A 87 0.94 2.67 -13.20
C LEU A 87 -0.33 3.34 -13.71
N LEU A 88 -1.47 3.04 -13.07
CA LEU A 88 -2.79 3.59 -13.40
C LEU A 88 -2.97 4.92 -12.71
N ASN A 89 -3.10 5.99 -13.49
CA ASN A 89 -3.34 7.35 -13.02
C ASN A 89 -4.73 7.82 -13.43
N LEU A 90 -5.57 8.17 -12.46
CA LEU A 90 -6.87 8.79 -12.69
C LEU A 90 -6.70 10.30 -12.73
N TRP A 91 -7.15 10.94 -13.80
CA TRP A 91 -6.96 12.36 -14.04
C TRP A 91 -8.10 12.98 -14.87
N ALA A 92 -8.08 14.30 -15.03
CA ALA A 92 -8.97 15.02 -15.93
C ALA A 92 -8.32 16.32 -16.43
N THR A 93 -8.76 16.81 -17.57
CA THR A 93 -8.24 18.03 -18.20
C THR A 93 -8.50 19.29 -17.37
N TRP A 94 -9.56 19.33 -16.60
CA TRP A 94 -9.92 20.43 -15.69
C TRP A 94 -9.20 20.36 -14.32
N CYS A 95 -8.51 19.26 -14.02
CA CYS A 95 -7.80 19.05 -12.75
C CYS A 95 -6.41 19.70 -12.81
N VAL A 96 -6.23 20.85 -12.17
CA VAL A 96 -4.97 21.62 -12.21
C VAL A 96 -3.75 20.81 -11.74
N PRO A 97 -3.76 20.09 -10.61
CA PRO A 97 -2.60 19.28 -10.21
C PRO A 97 -2.35 18.11 -11.17
N CYS A 98 -3.40 17.53 -11.78
CA CYS A 98 -3.23 16.47 -12.79
C CYS A 98 -2.45 17.00 -14.01
N ARG A 99 -2.84 18.18 -14.54
CA ARG A 99 -2.18 18.81 -15.70
C ARG A 99 -0.68 18.99 -15.47
N LYS A 100 -0.25 19.30 -14.23
CA LYS A 100 1.16 19.50 -13.88
C LYS A 100 1.97 18.21 -13.91
N GLU A 101 1.39 17.08 -13.52
CA GLU A 101 2.11 15.81 -13.48
C GLU A 101 2.14 15.06 -14.82
N MET A 102 1.19 15.33 -15.75
CA MET A 102 1.09 14.63 -17.04
C MET A 102 2.40 14.60 -17.84
N PRO A 103 3.18 15.70 -17.96
CA PRO A 103 4.47 15.65 -18.66
C PRO A 103 5.49 14.71 -17.97
N THR A 104 5.41 14.53 -16.64
CA THR A 104 6.30 13.62 -15.92
C THR A 104 5.90 12.16 -16.13
N LEU A 105 4.59 11.87 -16.24
CA LEU A 105 4.05 10.56 -16.63
C LEU A 105 4.45 10.19 -18.06
N ASP A 106 4.41 11.17 -18.98
CA ASP A 106 4.82 10.97 -20.38
C ASP A 106 6.31 10.59 -20.48
N ARG A 107 7.18 11.32 -19.78
CA ARG A 107 8.61 10.98 -19.71
C ARG A 107 8.88 9.65 -19.03
N LEU A 108 8.10 9.31 -17.99
CA LEU A 108 8.19 7.98 -17.36
C LEU A 108 7.80 6.88 -18.34
N GLN A 109 6.73 7.07 -19.12
CA GLN A 109 6.31 6.13 -20.16
C GLN A 109 7.39 5.99 -21.24
N ALA A 110 7.99 7.08 -21.68
CA ALA A 110 9.11 7.06 -22.64
C ALA A 110 10.31 6.25 -22.11
N GLN A 111 10.59 6.34 -20.81
CA GLN A 111 11.76 5.73 -20.19
C GLN A 111 11.56 4.26 -19.84
N LEU A 112 10.38 3.85 -19.35
CA LEU A 112 10.12 2.52 -18.82
C LEU A 112 9.08 1.72 -19.61
N GLY A 113 8.27 2.38 -20.45
CA GLY A 113 7.20 1.76 -21.21
C GLY A 113 7.69 0.63 -22.12
N GLY A 114 6.92 -0.45 -22.19
CA GLY A 114 7.30 -1.61 -23.00
C GLY A 114 6.45 -2.86 -22.69
N PRO A 115 6.99 -4.05 -22.99
CA PRO A 115 6.27 -5.29 -22.77
C PRO A 115 5.98 -5.58 -21.30
N ASP A 116 6.80 -5.08 -20.39
CA ASP A 116 6.75 -5.37 -18.95
C ASP A 116 6.08 -4.27 -18.11
N PHE A 117 5.96 -3.04 -18.64
CA PHE A 117 5.47 -1.89 -17.90
C PHE A 117 4.68 -0.93 -18.78
N GLN A 118 3.64 -0.32 -18.19
CA GLN A 118 2.86 0.72 -18.85
C GLN A 118 2.36 1.76 -17.86
N VAL A 119 2.47 3.04 -18.24
CA VAL A 119 1.70 4.12 -17.64
C VAL A 119 0.36 4.20 -18.34
N MET A 120 -0.72 4.08 -17.59
CA MET A 120 -2.09 4.24 -18.06
C MET A 120 -2.68 5.51 -17.46
N ALA A 121 -2.70 6.60 -18.21
CA ALA A 121 -3.39 7.81 -17.81
C ALA A 121 -4.87 7.73 -18.23
N LEU A 122 -5.72 7.27 -17.29
CA LEU A 122 -7.16 7.12 -17.50
C LEU A 122 -7.88 8.41 -17.18
N SER A 123 -8.34 9.11 -18.21
CA SER A 123 -9.16 10.32 -18.07
C SER A 123 -10.58 9.96 -17.63
N ILE A 124 -11.15 10.84 -16.82
CA ILE A 124 -12.56 10.80 -16.41
C ILE A 124 -13.32 12.02 -16.94
N ASP A 125 -12.83 12.64 -18.00
CA ASP A 125 -13.53 13.77 -18.64
C ASP A 125 -14.84 13.29 -19.28
N LEU A 126 -15.96 13.88 -18.90
CA LEU A 126 -17.28 13.55 -19.44
C LEU A 126 -17.43 14.03 -20.91
N ASP A 127 -16.61 14.99 -21.32
CA ASP A 127 -16.58 15.50 -22.71
C ASP A 127 -15.74 14.58 -23.65
N GLY A 128 -15.20 13.50 -23.11
CA GLY A 128 -14.63 12.39 -23.87
C GLY A 128 -13.31 12.69 -24.62
N LEU A 129 -13.11 11.95 -25.71
CA LEU A 129 -11.88 11.96 -26.50
C LEU A 129 -11.42 13.33 -27.00
N PRO A 130 -12.29 14.24 -27.47
CA PRO A 130 -11.83 15.50 -28.04
C PRO A 130 -11.03 16.35 -27.07
N VAL A 131 -11.51 16.53 -25.82
CA VAL A 131 -10.84 17.40 -24.83
C VAL A 131 -9.50 16.82 -24.39
N VAL A 132 -9.37 15.49 -24.30
CA VAL A 132 -8.11 14.82 -23.97
C VAL A 132 -7.10 14.94 -25.09
N ARG A 133 -7.52 14.75 -26.35
CA ARG A 133 -6.65 14.95 -27.52
C ARG A 133 -6.13 16.36 -27.62
N ASP A 134 -6.99 17.37 -27.40
CA ASP A 134 -6.59 18.78 -27.43
C ASP A 134 -5.62 19.11 -26.31
N PHE A 135 -5.86 18.59 -25.11
CA PHE A 135 -4.92 18.71 -23.99
C PHE A 135 -3.56 18.07 -24.30
N TYR A 136 -3.53 16.84 -24.86
CA TYR A 136 -2.27 16.18 -25.22
C TYR A 136 -1.46 16.99 -26.23
N LYS A 137 -2.12 17.60 -27.20
CA LYS A 137 -1.48 18.52 -28.15
C LYS A 137 -0.97 19.80 -27.47
N GLU A 138 -1.80 20.40 -26.60
CA GLU A 138 -1.45 21.63 -25.86
C GLU A 138 -0.17 21.49 -25.06
N VAL A 139 -0.02 20.34 -24.32
CA VAL A 139 1.12 20.14 -23.43
C VAL A 139 2.23 19.27 -24.02
N GLY A 140 2.07 18.80 -25.27
CA GLY A 140 3.09 18.03 -26.00
C GLY A 140 3.28 16.60 -25.50
N ILE A 141 2.21 15.91 -25.06
CA ILE A 141 2.24 14.48 -24.69
C ILE A 141 2.47 13.64 -25.94
N GLN A 142 3.44 12.71 -25.91
CA GLN A 142 3.88 11.95 -27.08
C GLN A 142 3.90 10.42 -26.85
N HIS A 143 4.06 9.97 -25.60
CA HIS A 143 4.30 8.57 -25.26
C HIS A 143 3.14 7.90 -24.52
N LEU A 144 2.24 8.71 -23.90
CA LEU A 144 1.07 8.16 -23.22
C LEU A 144 -0.03 7.80 -24.25
N GLY A 145 -0.58 6.59 -24.09
CA GLY A 145 -1.84 6.23 -24.74
C GLY A 145 -3.02 7.06 -24.18
N ILE A 146 -4.06 7.24 -24.98
CA ILE A 146 -5.29 7.88 -24.54
C ILE A 146 -6.24 6.79 -24.04
N TYR A 147 -6.73 6.92 -22.81
CA TYR A 147 -7.73 6.07 -22.19
C TYR A 147 -8.76 6.93 -21.49
N ILE A 148 -10.06 6.62 -21.65
CA ILE A 148 -11.15 7.44 -21.14
C ILE A 148 -12.26 6.59 -20.55
N ASP A 149 -12.67 6.93 -19.34
CA ASP A 149 -13.92 6.51 -18.71
C ASP A 149 -14.89 7.70 -18.70
N GLU A 150 -15.70 7.85 -19.76
CA GLU A 150 -16.69 8.94 -19.90
C GLU A 150 -17.80 8.87 -18.83
N SER A 151 -17.93 7.74 -18.11
CA SER A 151 -18.88 7.62 -17.01
C SER A 151 -18.33 8.13 -15.68
N ALA A 152 -17.02 8.37 -15.60
CA ALA A 152 -16.27 8.67 -14.39
C ALA A 152 -16.45 7.64 -13.26
N SER A 153 -16.93 6.44 -13.58
CA SER A 153 -17.19 5.38 -12.60
C SER A 153 -15.92 4.84 -11.96
N ALA A 154 -14.77 4.94 -12.66
CA ALA A 154 -13.47 4.51 -12.17
C ALA A 154 -13.11 5.15 -10.82
N ILE A 155 -13.46 6.42 -10.58
CA ILE A 155 -13.19 7.08 -9.31
C ILE A 155 -13.80 6.31 -8.14
N SER A 156 -15.10 6.06 -8.20
CA SER A 156 -15.81 5.36 -7.13
C SER A 156 -15.43 3.89 -7.04
N SER A 157 -15.30 3.22 -8.19
CA SER A 157 -14.94 1.80 -8.26
C SER A 157 -13.56 1.52 -7.66
N LEU A 158 -12.58 2.39 -7.92
CA LEU A 158 -11.21 2.26 -7.39
C LEU A 158 -11.02 2.91 -6.01
N GLY A 159 -12.10 3.45 -5.42
CA GLY A 159 -12.04 4.10 -4.11
C GLY A 159 -11.12 5.32 -4.11
N ALA A 160 -11.10 6.08 -5.19
CA ALA A 160 -10.41 7.36 -5.27
C ALA A 160 -11.33 8.46 -4.75
N PHE A 161 -10.85 9.26 -3.79
CA PHE A 161 -11.63 10.35 -3.17
C PHE A 161 -11.23 11.74 -3.70
N GLY A 162 -10.45 11.79 -4.77
CA GLY A 162 -9.95 13.01 -5.41
C GLY A 162 -8.98 12.73 -6.53
N LEU A 163 -8.61 13.76 -7.26
CA LEU A 163 -7.66 13.70 -8.38
C LEU A 163 -6.42 14.56 -8.11
N PRO A 164 -5.26 14.14 -8.63
CA PRO A 164 -5.01 12.85 -9.27
C PRO A 164 -4.95 11.71 -8.24
N ALA A 165 -5.29 10.50 -8.69
CA ALA A 165 -5.12 9.29 -7.89
C ALA A 165 -4.37 8.25 -8.73
N THR A 166 -3.26 7.73 -8.19
CA THR A 166 -2.41 6.79 -8.93
C THR A 166 -2.31 5.49 -8.18
N LEU A 167 -2.57 4.38 -8.86
CA LEU A 167 -2.47 3.02 -8.36
C LEU A 167 -1.31 2.31 -9.07
N LEU A 168 -0.48 1.58 -8.33
CA LEU A 168 0.52 0.68 -8.88
C LEU A 168 -0.06 -0.73 -8.89
N LEU A 169 -0.20 -1.32 -10.07
CA LEU A 169 -0.76 -2.67 -10.25
C LEU A 169 0.34 -3.66 -10.62
N ASP A 170 0.24 -4.88 -10.09
CA ASP A 170 1.11 -6.00 -10.48
C ASP A 170 0.66 -6.63 -11.81
N ARG A 171 1.43 -7.64 -12.29
CA ARG A 171 1.12 -8.35 -13.55
C ARG A 171 -0.19 -9.13 -13.51
N GLN A 172 -0.72 -9.42 -12.34
CA GLN A 172 -2.02 -10.05 -12.16
C GLN A 172 -3.18 -9.04 -12.10
N GLY A 173 -2.86 -7.73 -12.16
CA GLY A 173 -3.82 -6.63 -12.05
C GLY A 173 -4.24 -6.33 -10.62
N ARG A 174 -3.47 -6.76 -9.60
CA ARG A 174 -3.72 -6.47 -8.20
C ARG A 174 -2.99 -5.20 -7.79
N GLU A 175 -3.58 -4.41 -6.93
CA GLU A 175 -3.00 -3.18 -6.42
C GLU A 175 -1.90 -3.47 -5.38
N LEU A 176 -0.68 -3.03 -5.68
CA LEU A 176 0.47 -3.05 -4.76
C LEU A 176 0.49 -1.85 -3.83
N GLY A 177 -0.04 -0.73 -4.26
CA GLY A 177 -0.07 0.52 -3.52
C GLY A 177 -0.65 1.67 -4.31
N ARG A 178 -0.80 2.83 -3.65
CA ARG A 178 -1.36 4.03 -4.29
C ARG A 178 -0.77 5.33 -3.77
N LYS A 179 -1.00 6.38 -4.53
CA LYS A 179 -0.76 7.76 -4.14
C LYS A 179 -1.98 8.61 -4.46
N LEU A 180 -2.35 9.49 -3.54
CA LEU A 180 -3.32 10.56 -3.78
C LEU A 180 -2.57 11.89 -3.90
N GLY A 181 -3.00 12.73 -4.83
CA GLY A 181 -2.36 14.00 -5.14
C GLY A 181 -1.17 13.87 -6.10
N GLU A 182 -0.70 15.03 -6.60
CA GLU A 182 0.34 15.15 -7.62
C GLU A 182 1.69 14.58 -7.20
N ALA A 183 2.48 14.14 -8.19
CA ALA A 183 3.86 13.68 -8.01
C ALA A 183 4.73 14.03 -9.22
N THR A 184 6.05 13.96 -9.01
CA THR A 184 7.04 13.99 -10.09
C THR A 184 7.41 12.55 -10.45
N TRP A 185 6.69 11.96 -11.41
CA TRP A 185 6.74 10.54 -11.71
C TRP A 185 8.05 10.09 -12.38
N ASP A 186 8.76 10.96 -13.06
CA ASP A 186 10.07 10.73 -13.68
C ASP A 186 11.25 11.00 -12.74
N SER A 187 11.02 11.21 -11.44
CA SER A 187 12.10 11.39 -10.47
C SER A 187 12.98 10.14 -10.37
N PRO A 188 14.30 10.29 -10.12
CA PRO A 188 15.21 9.14 -10.00
C PRO A 188 14.74 8.09 -8.96
N GLU A 189 14.14 8.54 -7.86
CA GLU A 189 13.62 7.66 -6.81
C GLU A 189 12.44 6.81 -7.31
N VAL A 190 11.46 7.42 -7.98
CA VAL A 190 10.30 6.72 -8.55
C VAL A 190 10.75 5.72 -9.62
N VAL A 191 11.62 6.17 -10.53
CA VAL A 191 12.15 5.32 -11.61
C VAL A 191 12.91 4.12 -11.06
N ALA A 192 13.77 4.31 -10.04
CA ALA A 192 14.50 3.20 -9.41
C ALA A 192 13.54 2.20 -8.76
N TYR A 193 12.56 2.68 -8.00
CA TYR A 193 11.57 1.82 -7.36
C TYR A 193 10.74 1.02 -8.38
N LEU A 194 10.25 1.68 -9.43
CA LEU A 194 9.47 0.98 -10.47
C LEU A 194 10.31 -0.08 -11.20
N LYS A 195 11.59 0.17 -11.46
CA LYS A 195 12.51 -0.84 -12.02
C LYS A 195 12.63 -2.07 -11.12
N GLU A 196 12.73 -1.87 -9.80
CA GLU A 196 12.74 -2.98 -8.82
C GLU A 196 11.44 -3.79 -8.89
N VAL A 197 10.27 -3.12 -8.90
CA VAL A 197 8.96 -3.79 -9.00
C VAL A 197 8.83 -4.58 -10.30
N ILE A 198 9.20 -3.99 -11.44
CA ILE A 198 9.17 -4.65 -12.75
C ILE A 198 10.06 -5.90 -12.77
N ALA A 199 11.26 -5.80 -12.20
CA ALA A 199 12.21 -6.91 -12.17
C ALA A 199 11.74 -8.05 -11.25
N SER A 200 11.26 -7.72 -10.04
CA SER A 200 10.78 -8.71 -9.07
C SER A 200 9.51 -9.45 -9.49
N SER A 201 8.68 -8.82 -10.33
CA SER A 201 7.43 -9.41 -10.81
C SER A 201 7.59 -10.39 -12.00
N ARG A 202 8.80 -10.55 -12.57
CA ARG A 202 9.05 -11.47 -13.69
C ARG A 202 9.04 -12.95 -13.32
N GLY A 203 9.13 -13.27 -12.03
CA GLY A 203 9.19 -14.65 -11.51
C GLY A 203 7.90 -15.15 -10.84
N GLN A 204 6.79 -14.41 -10.96
CA GLN A 204 5.52 -14.75 -10.30
C GLN A 204 4.46 -15.23 -11.29
#